data_437950a43883bc2ed031c3f6896e244e
#
_entry.id   437950a43883bc2ed031c3f6896e244e
#
_cell.length_a   1.000
_cell.length_b   1.000
_cell.length_c   1.000
_cell.angle_alpha   90.00
_cell.angle_beta   90.00
_cell.angle_gamma   90.00
#
_symmetry.space_group_name_H-M   'P 1'
#
loop_
_entity.id
_entity.type
_entity.pdbx_description
1 polymer ?
#
loop_
_entity_poly.entity_id
_entity_poly.type
_entity_poly.pdbx_seq_one_letter_code
_entity_poly.pdbx_strand_id
1 'polypeptide(L)'
;MTTQPSAAFNLRAYQPQDLPALVALFQASVSQLTTQHYDAAQRQAWSPEVADLSVWQTRLMSLNLLIAEDGSSMAGFIGFRLDGYIDLLYCAPAYARQGVASALYAAAEQRLRAAEVRELFTEASLVAQAFFAGQGFSVQQAQTVTRGTVNLPRMLMRKTLELR
;
A
#
# COMPACT_ATOMS: atom_id res chain seq x y z
N MET A 1 22.57 11.06 23.09
CA MET A 1 21.36 10.28 22.77
C MET A 1 21.51 9.70 21.38
N THR A 2 21.74 8.41 21.33
CA THR A 2 21.82 7.71 20.06
C THR A 2 20.42 7.59 19.49
N THR A 3 20.12 8.36 18.47
CA THR A 3 19.01 8.05 17.58
C THR A 3 19.29 6.69 16.98
N GLN A 4 18.50 5.70 17.36
CA GLN A 4 18.54 4.45 16.62
C GLN A 4 18.21 4.74 15.17
N PRO A 5 19.07 4.35 14.24
CA PRO A 5 18.66 4.42 12.85
C PRO A 5 17.37 3.62 12.71
N SER A 6 16.35 4.23 12.12
CA SER A 6 15.19 3.50 11.62
C SER A 6 15.74 2.26 10.92
N ALA A 7 15.22 1.08 11.27
CA ALA A 7 15.62 -0.15 10.62
C ALA A 7 15.65 0.08 9.11
N ALA A 8 16.85 0.00 8.53
CA ALA A 8 17.00 0.19 7.10
C ALA A 8 16.46 -1.07 6.42
N PHE A 9 15.29 -0.96 5.83
CA PHE A 9 14.74 -2.01 4.99
C PHE A 9 15.42 -1.97 3.64
N ASN A 10 15.74 -3.14 3.10
CA ASN A 10 16.22 -3.23 1.73
C ASN A 10 15.03 -3.14 0.78
N LEU A 11 15.04 -2.16 -0.11
CA LEU A 11 14.03 -2.00 -1.13
C LEU A 11 14.51 -2.59 -2.45
N ARG A 12 13.69 -3.42 -3.06
CA ARG A 12 14.00 -4.07 -4.34
C ARG A 12 12.78 -4.16 -5.24
N ALA A 13 13.01 -4.40 -6.52
CA ALA A 13 11.93 -4.64 -7.47
C ALA A 13 11.25 -5.99 -7.19
N TYR A 14 9.95 -6.02 -7.44
CA TYR A 14 9.16 -7.24 -7.41
C TYR A 14 9.60 -8.21 -8.52
N GLN A 15 9.57 -9.49 -8.19
CA GLN A 15 9.79 -10.58 -9.14
C GLN A 15 8.63 -11.56 -9.09
N PRO A 16 8.36 -12.31 -10.19
CA PRO A 16 7.19 -13.20 -10.24
C PRO A 16 7.10 -14.23 -9.11
N GLN A 17 8.25 -14.71 -8.62
CA GLN A 17 8.28 -15.65 -7.50
C GLN A 17 7.83 -15.04 -6.16
N ASP A 18 7.72 -13.71 -6.08
CA ASP A 18 7.26 -13.02 -4.87
C ASP A 18 5.74 -13.11 -4.70
N LEU A 19 5.00 -13.51 -5.73
CA LEU A 19 3.54 -13.45 -5.72
C LEU A 19 2.89 -14.14 -4.53
N PRO A 20 3.22 -15.39 -4.18
CA PRO A 20 2.58 -16.03 -3.03
C PRO A 20 2.83 -15.29 -1.72
N ALA A 21 4.07 -14.84 -1.48
CA ALA A 21 4.43 -14.11 -0.27
C ALA A 21 3.76 -12.74 -0.21
N LEU A 22 3.67 -12.04 -1.33
CA LEU A 22 3.01 -10.75 -1.42
C LEU A 22 1.52 -10.87 -1.08
N VAL A 23 0.84 -11.85 -1.66
CA VAL A 23 -0.59 -12.08 -1.41
C VAL A 23 -0.82 -12.49 0.05
N ALA A 24 0.03 -13.35 0.61
CA ALA A 24 -0.07 -13.73 2.02
C ALA A 24 0.12 -12.52 2.94
N LEU A 25 1.06 -11.63 2.63
CA LEU A 25 1.26 -10.39 3.37
C LEU A 25 0.01 -9.49 3.31
N PHE A 26 -0.56 -9.32 2.13
CA PHE A 26 -1.79 -8.56 1.94
C PHE A 26 -2.92 -9.12 2.81
N GLN A 27 -3.15 -10.43 2.77
CA GLN A 27 -4.18 -11.09 3.56
C GLN A 27 -3.96 -10.88 5.06
N ALA A 28 -2.74 -11.07 5.54
CA ALA A 28 -2.40 -10.87 6.94
C ALA A 28 -2.57 -9.40 7.38
N SER A 29 -2.16 -8.47 6.53
CA SER A 29 -2.29 -7.03 6.78
C SER A 29 -3.76 -6.64 6.95
N VAL A 30 -4.62 -7.02 6.00
CA VAL A 30 -6.05 -6.72 6.08
C VAL A 30 -6.69 -7.38 7.30
N SER A 31 -6.40 -8.64 7.55
CA SER A 31 -6.97 -9.40 8.65
C SER A 31 -6.59 -8.85 10.03
N GLN A 32 -5.35 -8.40 10.22
CA GLN A 32 -4.80 -8.06 11.52
C GLN A 32 -4.66 -6.57 11.78
N LEU A 33 -4.48 -5.74 10.75
CA LEU A 33 -4.20 -4.32 10.93
C LEU A 33 -5.40 -3.41 10.70
N THR A 34 -6.56 -3.94 10.29
CA THR A 34 -7.71 -3.12 9.91
C THR A 34 -8.94 -3.32 10.83
N THR A 35 -8.78 -4.03 11.94
CA THR A 35 -9.88 -4.42 12.81
C THR A 35 -10.59 -3.23 13.48
N GLN A 36 -9.92 -2.09 13.63
CA GLN A 36 -10.51 -0.89 14.25
C GLN A 36 -11.45 -0.14 13.30
N HIS A 37 -11.32 -0.35 11.99
CA HIS A 37 -12.05 0.42 10.98
C HIS A 37 -13.00 -0.42 10.14
N TYR A 38 -12.77 -1.73 10.06
CA TYR A 38 -13.57 -2.64 9.24
C TYR A 38 -13.97 -3.87 10.04
N ASP A 39 -15.23 -4.28 9.92
CA ASP A 39 -15.72 -5.50 10.56
C ASP A 39 -15.28 -6.76 9.81
N ALA A 40 -15.62 -7.93 10.34
CA ALA A 40 -15.21 -9.20 9.76
C ALA A 40 -15.73 -9.39 8.34
N ALA A 41 -16.98 -8.99 8.06
CA ALA A 41 -17.57 -9.10 6.73
C ALA A 41 -16.85 -8.18 5.72
N GLN A 42 -16.50 -6.97 6.14
CA GLN A 42 -15.76 -6.01 5.33
C GLN A 42 -14.35 -6.51 5.04
N ARG A 43 -13.65 -7.03 6.04
CA ARG A 43 -12.30 -7.60 5.84
C ARG A 43 -12.32 -8.79 4.90
N GLN A 44 -13.33 -9.67 5.02
CA GLN A 44 -13.48 -10.83 4.13
C GLN A 44 -13.79 -10.40 2.69
N ALA A 45 -14.60 -9.37 2.50
CA ALA A 45 -14.91 -8.84 1.17
C ALA A 45 -13.69 -8.17 0.53
N TRP A 46 -12.87 -7.49 1.33
CA TRP A 46 -11.64 -6.85 0.86
C TRP A 46 -10.55 -7.87 0.54
N SER A 47 -10.37 -8.85 1.42
CA SER A 47 -9.34 -9.87 1.31
C SER A 47 -9.93 -11.25 1.61
N PRO A 48 -10.51 -11.92 0.61
CA PRO A 48 -11.05 -13.26 0.79
C PRO A 48 -9.99 -14.24 1.30
N GLU A 49 -10.41 -15.18 2.13
CA GLU A 49 -9.52 -16.19 2.71
C GLU A 49 -8.77 -16.98 1.64
N VAL A 50 -9.44 -17.29 0.54
CA VAL A 50 -8.82 -17.95 -0.61
C VAL A 50 -8.62 -16.91 -1.70
N ALA A 51 -7.35 -16.58 -1.98
CA ALA A 51 -7.00 -15.61 -3.00
C ALA A 51 -6.90 -16.28 -4.38
N ASP A 52 -7.38 -15.59 -5.42
CA ASP A 52 -7.14 -15.99 -6.79
C ASP A 52 -5.82 -15.40 -7.28
N LEU A 53 -4.78 -16.23 -7.32
CA LEU A 53 -3.44 -15.77 -7.71
C LEU A 53 -3.36 -15.30 -9.16
N SER A 54 -4.22 -15.83 -10.05
CA SER A 54 -4.23 -15.37 -11.44
C SER A 54 -4.77 -13.95 -11.58
N VAL A 55 -5.76 -13.57 -10.78
CA VAL A 55 -6.29 -12.20 -10.72
C VAL A 55 -5.22 -11.26 -10.16
N TRP A 56 -4.54 -11.68 -9.09
CA TRP A 56 -3.43 -10.91 -8.53
C TRP A 56 -2.31 -10.70 -9.53
N GLN A 57 -1.90 -11.76 -10.23
CA GLN A 57 -0.84 -11.66 -11.24
C GLN A 57 -1.19 -10.64 -12.31
N THR A 58 -2.42 -10.68 -12.83
CA THR A 58 -2.89 -9.73 -13.85
C THR A 58 -2.85 -8.29 -13.31
N ARG A 59 -3.32 -8.07 -12.08
CA ARG A 59 -3.29 -6.74 -11.46
C ARG A 59 -1.87 -6.21 -11.30
N LEU A 60 -0.95 -7.05 -10.82
CA LEU A 60 0.43 -6.64 -10.56
C LEU A 60 1.20 -6.32 -11.84
N MET A 61 0.84 -6.93 -12.98
CA MET A 61 1.51 -6.67 -14.26
C MET A 61 1.37 -5.22 -14.74
N SER A 62 0.33 -4.51 -14.30
CA SER A 62 0.09 -3.12 -14.67
C SER A 62 0.75 -2.11 -13.73
N LEU A 63 1.45 -2.57 -12.70
CA LEU A 63 1.99 -1.74 -11.64
C LEU A 63 3.51 -1.76 -11.60
N ASN A 64 4.09 -0.64 -11.17
CA ASN A 64 5.46 -0.60 -10.69
C ASN A 64 5.45 -1.03 -9.23
N LEU A 65 6.21 -2.05 -8.89
CA LEU A 65 6.17 -2.69 -7.57
C LEU A 65 7.54 -2.65 -6.91
N LEU A 66 7.54 -2.24 -5.64
CA LEU A 66 8.71 -2.29 -4.77
C LEU A 66 8.40 -3.15 -3.55
N ILE A 67 9.35 -3.99 -3.19
CA ILE A 67 9.30 -4.84 -2.01
C ILE A 67 10.27 -4.28 -0.97
N ALA A 68 9.83 -4.19 0.28
CA ALA A 68 10.70 -3.92 1.42
C ALA A 68 11.02 -5.22 2.13
N GLU A 69 12.29 -5.49 2.33
CA GLU A 69 12.77 -6.70 3.00
C GLU A 69 13.54 -6.39 4.26
N ASP A 70 13.38 -7.26 5.25
CA ASP A 70 14.26 -7.37 6.42
C ASP A 70 14.92 -8.75 6.34
N GLY A 71 16.16 -8.80 5.89
CA GLY A 71 16.81 -10.07 5.57
C GLY A 71 16.05 -10.79 4.45
N SER A 72 15.55 -11.99 4.73
CA SER A 72 14.74 -12.78 3.79
C SER A 72 13.23 -12.60 3.97
N SER A 73 12.81 -11.78 4.95
CA SER A 73 11.39 -11.58 5.26
C SER A 73 10.83 -10.38 4.50
N MET A 74 9.68 -10.55 3.86
CA MET A 74 8.98 -9.45 3.23
C MET A 74 8.29 -8.61 4.30
N ALA A 75 8.71 -7.34 4.42
CA ALA A 75 8.16 -6.41 5.42
C ALA A 75 6.99 -5.60 4.89
N GLY A 76 6.94 -5.37 3.58
CA GLY A 76 5.86 -4.62 2.95
C GLY A 76 6.07 -4.48 1.46
N PHE A 77 5.09 -3.89 0.78
CA PHE A 77 5.20 -3.61 -0.65
C PHE A 77 4.35 -2.41 -1.03
N ILE A 78 4.71 -1.77 -2.13
CA ILE A 78 3.95 -0.69 -2.75
C ILE A 78 3.79 -0.97 -4.24
N GLY A 79 2.60 -0.69 -4.76
CA GLY A 79 2.32 -0.75 -6.20
C GLY A 79 1.76 0.57 -6.66
N PHE A 80 2.32 1.13 -7.74
CA PHE A 80 1.92 2.42 -8.28
C PHE A 80 2.05 2.46 -9.80
N ARG A 81 1.37 3.42 -10.41
CA ARG A 81 1.44 3.67 -11.86
C ARG A 81 2.12 5.00 -12.13
N LEU A 82 2.71 5.13 -13.31
CA LEU A 82 3.39 6.36 -13.70
C LEU A 82 2.44 7.52 -14.06
N ASP A 83 1.13 7.29 -13.99
CA ASP A 83 0.13 8.38 -14.05
C ASP A 83 -0.10 9.05 -12.69
N GLY A 84 0.56 8.54 -11.62
CA GLY A 84 0.47 9.08 -10.27
C GLY A 84 -0.42 8.30 -9.32
N TYR A 85 -1.06 7.23 -9.77
CA TYR A 85 -1.96 6.43 -8.94
C TYR A 85 -1.17 5.46 -8.05
N ILE A 86 -1.39 5.54 -6.74
CA ILE A 86 -0.87 4.56 -5.78
C ILE A 86 -2.00 3.57 -5.49
N ASP A 87 -1.82 2.34 -5.99
CA ASP A 87 -2.85 1.31 -5.94
C ASP A 87 -2.75 0.43 -4.70
N LEU A 88 -1.52 0.10 -4.28
CA LEU A 88 -1.25 -0.83 -3.20
C LEU A 88 -0.16 -0.28 -2.28
N LEU A 89 -0.40 -0.34 -0.98
CA LEU A 89 0.61 -0.06 0.04
C LEU A 89 0.25 -0.86 1.28
N TYR A 90 1.02 -1.91 1.55
CA TYR A 90 0.73 -2.83 2.65
C TYR A 90 1.99 -3.18 3.40
N CYS A 91 1.84 -3.35 4.71
CA CYS A 91 2.90 -3.69 5.65
C CYS A 91 2.55 -5.00 6.34
N ALA A 92 3.54 -5.87 6.53
CA ALA A 92 3.33 -7.10 7.28
C ALA A 92 3.05 -6.76 8.76
N PRO A 93 2.12 -7.47 9.42
CA PRO A 93 1.78 -7.15 10.82
C PRO A 93 2.98 -7.09 11.75
N ALA A 94 3.95 -7.99 11.58
CA ALA A 94 5.17 -8.03 12.40
C ALA A 94 6.03 -6.76 12.26
N TYR A 95 5.85 -5.99 11.19
CA TYR A 95 6.63 -4.79 10.90
C TYR A 95 5.80 -3.51 10.98
N ALA A 96 4.59 -3.58 11.54
CA ALA A 96 3.72 -2.43 11.67
C ALA A 96 4.38 -1.32 12.52
N ARG A 97 4.20 -0.08 12.11
CA ARG A 97 4.72 1.11 12.82
C ARG A 97 6.24 1.19 12.92
N GLN A 98 6.95 0.54 12.00
CA GLN A 98 8.42 0.54 11.98
C GLN A 98 8.99 1.33 10.78
N GLY A 99 8.16 2.12 10.11
CA GLY A 99 8.59 2.98 9.00
C GLY A 99 8.62 2.30 7.64
N VAL A 100 8.08 1.09 7.50
CA VAL A 100 8.05 0.37 6.22
C VAL A 100 7.26 1.13 5.16
N ALA A 101 6.04 1.55 5.51
CA ALA A 101 5.19 2.30 4.58
C ALA A 101 5.84 3.63 4.16
N SER A 102 6.47 4.32 5.11
CA SER A 102 7.17 5.59 4.83
C SER A 102 8.33 5.38 3.86
N ALA A 103 9.12 4.33 4.05
CA ALA A 103 10.25 4.02 3.17
C ALA A 103 9.78 3.66 1.75
N LEU A 104 8.76 2.83 1.64
CA LEU A 104 8.19 2.44 0.36
C LEU A 104 7.58 3.63 -0.37
N TYR A 105 6.80 4.45 0.34
CA TYR A 105 6.18 5.63 -0.25
C TYR A 105 7.24 6.63 -0.73
N ALA A 106 8.26 6.90 0.08
CA ALA A 106 9.33 7.84 -0.30
C ALA A 106 10.04 7.41 -1.59
N ALA A 107 10.30 6.10 -1.74
CA ALA A 107 10.91 5.57 -2.96
C ALA A 107 9.98 5.71 -4.17
N ALA A 108 8.68 5.45 -3.99
CA ALA A 108 7.69 5.61 -5.05
C ALA A 108 7.56 7.09 -5.46
N GLU A 109 7.46 8.01 -4.51
CA GLU A 109 7.38 9.45 -4.80
C GLU A 109 8.61 9.92 -5.57
N GLN A 110 9.81 9.47 -5.18
CA GLN A 110 11.04 9.82 -5.87
C GLN A 110 11.02 9.39 -7.34
N ARG A 111 10.53 8.17 -7.61
CA ARG A 111 10.39 7.66 -8.99
C ARG A 111 9.35 8.42 -9.80
N LEU A 112 8.24 8.78 -9.16
CA LEU A 112 7.19 9.56 -9.81
C LEU A 112 7.65 10.98 -10.12
N ARG A 113 8.42 11.60 -9.22
CA ARG A 113 9.06 12.89 -9.49
C ARG A 113 10.04 12.81 -10.67
N ALA A 114 10.85 11.76 -10.73
CA ALA A 114 11.78 11.54 -11.83
C ALA A 114 11.06 11.34 -13.16
N ALA A 115 9.84 10.81 -13.14
CA ALA A 115 8.97 10.64 -14.31
C ALA A 115 8.16 11.92 -14.62
N GLU A 116 8.42 13.03 -13.92
CA GLU A 116 7.76 14.32 -14.11
C GLU A 116 6.24 14.29 -13.80
N VAL A 117 5.81 13.40 -12.94
CA VAL A 117 4.43 13.34 -12.47
C VAL A 117 4.19 14.52 -11.51
N ARG A 118 3.10 15.25 -11.73
CA ARG A 118 2.77 16.45 -10.94
C ARG A 118 1.73 16.22 -9.88
N GLU A 119 0.94 15.17 -10.00
CA GLU A 119 -0.14 14.89 -9.07
C GLU A 119 -0.18 13.42 -8.74
N LEU A 120 -0.23 13.12 -7.44
CA LEU A 120 -0.42 11.77 -6.92
C LEU A 120 -1.84 11.65 -6.42
N PHE A 121 -2.41 10.46 -6.58
CA PHE A 121 -3.72 10.16 -6.03
C PHE A 121 -3.79 8.71 -5.57
N THR A 122 -4.66 8.47 -4.60
CA THR A 122 -4.88 7.15 -4.05
C THR A 122 -6.30 7.05 -3.51
N GLU A 123 -6.82 5.84 -3.49
CA GLU A 123 -8.11 5.53 -2.88
C GLU A 123 -7.80 4.84 -1.54
N ALA A 124 -7.51 5.66 -0.53
CA ALA A 124 -7.02 5.20 0.75
C ALA A 124 -8.10 4.50 1.57
N SER A 125 -7.78 3.34 2.12
CA SER A 125 -8.61 2.74 3.16
C SER A 125 -8.70 3.68 4.37
N LEU A 126 -9.70 3.48 5.23
CA LEU A 126 -9.82 4.24 6.47
C LEU A 126 -8.58 4.10 7.35
N VAL A 127 -7.91 2.95 7.28
CA VAL A 127 -6.66 2.69 8.01
C VAL A 127 -5.50 3.51 7.46
N ALA A 128 -5.42 3.66 6.14
CA ALA A 128 -4.30 4.33 5.47
C ALA A 128 -4.47 5.86 5.41
N GLN A 129 -5.65 6.38 5.69
CA GLN A 129 -5.96 7.81 5.55
C GLN A 129 -4.98 8.70 6.32
N ALA A 130 -4.73 8.38 7.59
CA ALA A 130 -3.83 9.17 8.43
C ALA A 130 -2.39 9.14 7.89
N PHE A 131 -1.95 8.00 7.39
CA PHE A 131 -0.63 7.87 6.79
C PHE A 131 -0.48 8.81 5.58
N PHE A 132 -1.42 8.75 4.64
CA PHE A 132 -1.36 9.60 3.44
C PHE A 132 -1.51 11.08 3.79
N ALA A 133 -2.35 11.43 4.76
CA ALA A 133 -2.44 12.81 5.25
C ALA A 133 -1.08 13.29 5.79
N GLY A 134 -0.37 12.43 6.52
CA GLY A 134 0.99 12.72 6.99
C GLY A 134 2.00 12.89 5.86
N GLN A 135 1.74 12.33 4.69
CA GLN A 135 2.59 12.49 3.50
C GLN A 135 2.21 13.71 2.65
N GLY A 136 1.23 14.49 3.06
CA GLY A 136 0.81 15.69 2.34
C GLY A 136 -0.39 15.51 1.43
N PHE A 137 -1.06 14.36 1.48
CA PHE A 137 -2.30 14.15 0.73
C PHE A 137 -3.47 14.80 1.48
N SER A 138 -4.44 15.29 0.71
CA SER A 138 -5.71 15.79 1.24
C SER A 138 -6.88 14.98 0.71
N VAL A 139 -7.91 14.83 1.54
CA VAL A 139 -9.14 14.12 1.16
C VAL A 139 -9.90 14.96 0.13
N GLN A 140 -10.23 14.36 -1.00
CA GLN A 140 -11.03 14.98 -2.06
C GLN A 140 -12.47 14.51 -2.00
N GLN A 141 -12.70 13.24 -1.69
CA GLN A 141 -14.03 12.66 -1.73
C GLN A 141 -14.08 11.38 -0.89
N ALA A 142 -15.14 11.24 -0.09
CA ALA A 142 -15.49 9.97 0.52
C ALA A 142 -16.15 9.08 -0.54
N GLN A 143 -15.73 7.83 -0.59
CA GLN A 143 -16.23 6.85 -1.55
C GLN A 143 -16.66 5.58 -0.83
N THR A 144 -17.53 4.81 -1.47
CA THR A 144 -17.91 3.48 -1.02
C THR A 144 -17.78 2.50 -2.17
N VAL A 145 -17.02 1.44 -1.96
CA VAL A 145 -16.94 0.32 -2.90
C VAL A 145 -17.84 -0.78 -2.39
N THR A 146 -18.69 -1.30 -3.27
CA THR A 146 -19.57 -2.43 -2.92
C THR A 146 -19.00 -3.70 -3.53
N ARG A 147 -18.80 -4.71 -2.68
CA ARG A 147 -18.40 -6.07 -3.08
C ARG A 147 -19.47 -7.05 -2.60
N GLY A 148 -20.23 -7.59 -3.55
CA GLY A 148 -21.43 -8.36 -3.21
C GLY A 148 -22.44 -7.46 -2.49
N THR A 149 -22.76 -7.79 -1.24
CA THR A 149 -23.65 -6.99 -0.38
C THR A 149 -22.89 -6.14 0.63
N VAL A 150 -21.56 -6.15 0.60
CA VAL A 150 -20.71 -5.50 1.60
C VAL A 150 -20.20 -4.16 1.06
N ASN A 151 -20.39 -3.11 1.86
CA ASN A 151 -19.91 -1.76 1.55
C ASN A 151 -18.58 -1.51 2.25
N LEU A 152 -17.59 -1.06 1.47
CA LEU A 152 -16.24 -0.73 1.95
C LEU A 152 -16.03 0.78 1.78
N PRO A 153 -16.09 1.56 2.86
CA PRO A 153 -15.77 2.99 2.78
C PRO A 153 -14.27 3.20 2.56
N ARG A 154 -13.94 4.21 1.75
CA ARG A 154 -12.58 4.63 1.47
C ARG A 154 -12.55 6.10 1.13
N MET A 155 -11.37 6.70 1.02
CA MET A 155 -11.20 8.12 0.71
C MET A 155 -10.36 8.31 -0.55
N LEU A 156 -10.87 9.06 -1.52
CA LEU A 156 -10.02 9.55 -2.60
C LEU A 156 -9.17 10.69 -2.05
N MET A 157 -7.86 10.56 -2.15
CA MET A 157 -6.89 11.53 -1.65
C MET A 157 -5.92 11.93 -2.75
N ARG A 158 -5.46 13.18 -2.73
CA ARG A 158 -4.55 13.74 -3.74
C ARG A 158 -3.42 14.53 -3.08
N LYS A 159 -2.28 14.54 -3.77
CA LYS A 159 -1.12 15.35 -3.42
C LYS A 159 -0.55 15.97 -4.70
N THR A 160 -0.33 17.26 -4.69
CA THR A 160 0.37 17.95 -5.77
C THR A 160 1.87 17.89 -5.50
N LEU A 161 2.63 17.48 -6.50
CA LEU A 161 4.09 17.49 -6.46
C LEU A 161 4.60 18.77 -7.10
N GLU A 162 5.41 19.54 -6.37
CA GLU A 162 6.10 20.67 -6.95
C GLU A 162 7.31 20.16 -7.73
N LEU A 163 7.39 20.55 -8.99
CA LEU A 163 8.57 20.26 -9.81
C LEU A 163 9.66 21.26 -9.47
N ARG A 164 10.81 20.74 -9.17
CA ARG A 164 12.01 21.57 -8.95
C ARG A 164 12.70 21.82 -10.28
#